data_623d04b05589980d13c25f0dd64bbed7
#
_entry.id   623d04b05589980d13c25f0dd64bbed7
#
_cell.length_a   1.000
_cell.length_b   1.000
_cell.length_c   1.000
_cell.angle_alpha   90.00
_cell.angle_beta   90.00
_cell.angle_gamma   90.00
#
_symmetry.space_group_name_H-M   'P 1'
#
loop_
_entity.id
_entity.type
_entity.pdbx_description
1 polymer ?
#
loop_
_entity_poly.entity_id
_entity_poly.type
_entity_poly.pdbx_seq_one_letter_code
_entity_poly.pdbx_strand_id
1 'polypeptide(L)'
;GVTGVQTCALPIWPRLGIRLPGHLPALLLGCAVMGVVNLLGGQVATIGSQFHYVLADGSQGSGIPQLLPQLVLPWDMPGSSFTLSWDSLRALLPAAFSMAMLGAIESLLCAVVLDGMTGTKHKANSELVGQGLGNIVAPFFGGITATAAIARSAANVRAGATSPVSAVIHSLLVIMALLILAPLLSWLPLSAMAALLLMVAWNMSEAHKVVNLLRRAPKDDIIVMLICMSLTVLFDMVIAISVGIVLASLLFMRRIAQMTRLSPVNVEVPDDVLVLRVIGPLFFAAAEGLFSDLASRIAGKRIVVLKWDAVPVLDAGGLDAFQRFVARLPDRKSTR
;
A
#
# COMPACT_ATOMS: atom_id res chain seq x y z
N GLY A 1 -17.91 9.29 29.23
CA GLY A 1 -18.45 10.24 28.27
C GLY A 1 -18.99 9.59 26.99
N VAL A 2 -19.38 10.41 26.01
CA VAL A 2 -19.99 9.99 24.74
C VAL A 2 -19.13 8.95 24.01
N THR A 3 -17.81 9.15 23.96
CA THR A 3 -16.85 8.22 23.33
C THR A 3 -16.87 6.82 23.96
N GLY A 4 -16.93 6.74 25.30
CA GLY A 4 -16.95 5.46 26.01
C GLY A 4 -18.19 4.63 25.70
N VAL A 5 -19.36 5.27 25.65
CA VAL A 5 -20.64 4.60 25.34
C VAL A 5 -20.63 4.00 23.94
N GLN A 6 -20.12 4.74 22.96
CA GLN A 6 -20.02 4.25 21.57
C GLN A 6 -19.01 3.12 21.42
N THR A 7 -17.85 3.24 22.08
CA THR A 7 -16.84 2.19 22.04
C THR A 7 -17.36 0.86 22.63
N CYS A 8 -18.26 0.93 23.60
CA CYS A 8 -18.95 -0.27 24.12
C CYS A 8 -20.07 -0.79 23.19
N ALA A 9 -20.82 0.12 22.58
CA ALA A 9 -21.96 -0.26 21.72
C ALA A 9 -21.52 -0.99 20.43
N LEU A 10 -20.43 -0.57 19.80
CA LEU A 10 -19.94 -1.12 18.54
C LEU A 10 -19.65 -2.66 18.59
N PRO A 11 -18.94 -3.20 19.60
CA PRO A 11 -18.71 -4.64 19.68
C PRO A 11 -19.91 -5.46 20.15
N ILE A 12 -20.89 -4.82 20.82
CA ILE A 12 -22.10 -5.49 21.32
C ILE A 12 -23.12 -5.69 20.20
N TRP A 13 -23.22 -4.72 19.27
CA TRP A 13 -24.23 -4.72 18.22
C TRP A 13 -24.28 -5.98 17.35
N PRO A 14 -23.16 -6.55 16.86
CA PRO A 14 -23.18 -7.79 16.08
C PRO A 14 -23.71 -9.00 16.87
N ARG A 15 -23.58 -8.99 18.21
CA ARG A 15 -24.08 -10.07 19.08
C ARG A 15 -25.61 -10.08 19.21
N LEU A 16 -26.26 -8.98 18.88
CA LEU A 16 -27.73 -8.86 18.87
C LEU A 16 -28.38 -9.45 17.61
N GLY A 17 -27.59 -9.93 16.62
CA GLY A 17 -28.09 -10.55 15.40
C GLY A 17 -28.79 -9.60 14.43
N ILE A 18 -28.65 -8.30 14.63
CA ILE A 18 -29.29 -7.26 13.80
C ILE A 18 -28.43 -7.03 12.55
N ARG A 19 -29.04 -7.09 11.37
CA ARG A 19 -28.37 -6.98 10.06
C ARG A 19 -27.85 -5.57 9.71
N LEU A 20 -28.14 -4.56 10.53
CA LEU A 20 -27.66 -3.19 10.31
C LEU A 20 -26.21 -3.04 10.74
N PRO A 21 -25.38 -2.25 10.02
CA PRO A 21 -24.01 -1.95 10.42
C PRO A 21 -24.00 -1.26 11.79
N GLY A 22 -23.17 -1.75 12.73
CA GLY A 22 -23.09 -1.25 14.09
C GLY A 22 -22.68 0.23 14.23
N HIS A 23 -22.10 0.81 13.19
CA HIS A 23 -21.69 2.22 13.17
C HIS A 23 -22.86 3.20 13.24
N LEU A 24 -23.98 2.90 12.57
CA LEU A 24 -25.17 3.77 12.58
C LEU A 24 -25.80 3.87 13.97
N PRO A 25 -26.19 2.74 14.63
CA PRO A 25 -26.75 2.82 15.98
C PRO A 25 -25.76 3.39 17.01
N ALA A 26 -24.46 3.16 16.84
CA ALA A 26 -23.44 3.76 17.70
C ALA A 26 -23.39 5.29 17.57
N LEU A 27 -23.51 5.84 16.35
CA LEU A 27 -23.60 7.26 16.11
C LEU A 27 -24.88 7.87 16.72
N LEU A 28 -26.03 7.22 16.49
CA LEU A 28 -27.31 7.67 17.04
C LEU A 28 -27.28 7.69 18.58
N LEU A 29 -26.71 6.66 19.20
CA LEU A 29 -26.53 6.60 20.64
C LEU A 29 -25.60 7.73 21.13
N GLY A 30 -24.52 8.00 20.40
CA GLY A 30 -23.60 9.10 20.70
C GLY A 30 -24.29 10.47 20.62
N CYS A 31 -25.15 10.69 19.63
CA CYS A 31 -25.97 11.90 19.52
C CYS A 31 -26.97 12.02 20.67
N ALA A 32 -27.62 10.92 21.05
CA ALA A 32 -28.55 10.90 22.17
C ALA A 32 -27.86 11.25 23.51
N VAL A 33 -26.69 10.64 23.77
CA VAL A 33 -25.90 10.94 24.97
C VAL A 33 -25.43 12.40 24.96
N MET A 34 -25.01 12.94 23.78
CA MET A 34 -24.69 14.35 23.64
C MET A 34 -25.89 15.25 24.02
N GLY A 35 -27.08 14.91 23.53
CA GLY A 35 -28.31 15.66 23.86
C GLY A 35 -28.55 15.71 25.37
N VAL A 36 -28.42 14.58 26.06
CA VAL A 36 -28.54 14.49 27.52
C VAL A 36 -27.49 15.35 28.24
N VAL A 37 -26.22 15.26 27.80
CA VAL A 37 -25.11 16.01 28.41
C VAL A 37 -25.35 17.52 28.25
N ASN A 38 -25.80 17.97 27.08
CA ASN A 38 -26.10 19.37 26.82
C ASN A 38 -27.31 19.86 27.64
N LEU A 39 -28.31 19.03 27.85
CA LEU A 39 -29.45 19.35 28.74
C LEU A 39 -29.01 19.48 30.22
N LEU A 40 -27.96 18.77 30.62
CA LEU A 40 -27.39 18.86 31.97
C LEU A 40 -26.41 20.04 32.12
N GLY A 41 -26.30 20.92 31.15
CA GLY A 41 -25.41 22.09 31.19
C GLY A 41 -23.99 21.82 30.67
N GLY A 42 -23.71 20.63 30.11
CA GLY A 42 -22.46 20.34 29.43
C GLY A 42 -22.41 20.96 28.04
N GLN A 43 -21.20 21.13 27.51
CA GLN A 43 -21.00 21.55 26.10
C GLN A 43 -20.18 20.48 25.40
N VAL A 44 -20.76 19.79 24.43
CA VAL A 44 -20.09 18.81 23.60
C VAL A 44 -19.82 19.41 22.23
N ALA A 45 -18.55 19.41 21.81
CA ALA A 45 -18.15 19.92 20.50
C ALA A 45 -18.76 19.07 19.39
N THR A 46 -19.37 19.73 18.41
CA THR A 46 -19.94 19.13 17.19
C THR A 46 -19.17 19.60 15.96
N ILE A 47 -19.42 18.98 14.81
CA ILE A 47 -18.85 19.45 13.53
C ILE A 47 -19.21 20.91 13.30
N GLY A 48 -20.49 21.30 13.52
CA GLY A 48 -20.97 22.67 13.33
C GLY A 48 -20.36 23.67 14.29
N SER A 49 -19.95 23.25 15.50
CA SER A 49 -19.36 24.18 16.48
C SER A 49 -17.86 24.40 16.29
N GLN A 50 -17.15 23.50 15.59
CA GLN A 50 -15.71 23.55 15.45
C GLN A 50 -15.22 23.92 14.05
N PHE A 51 -15.97 23.55 13.03
CA PHE A 51 -15.56 23.79 11.64
C PHE A 51 -16.35 24.96 11.07
N HIS A 52 -15.61 25.96 10.60
CA HIS A 52 -16.17 27.13 9.92
C HIS A 52 -15.59 27.19 8.51
N TYR A 53 -16.38 27.59 7.56
CA TYR A 53 -15.95 27.77 6.18
C TYR A 53 -16.31 29.18 5.69
N VAL A 54 -15.53 29.66 4.75
CA VAL A 54 -15.78 30.95 4.07
C VAL A 54 -16.11 30.62 2.62
N LEU A 55 -17.22 31.08 2.14
CA LEU A 55 -17.65 30.96 0.75
C LEU A 55 -16.92 31.97 -0.15
N ALA A 56 -16.93 31.73 -1.45
CA ALA A 56 -16.30 32.63 -2.42
C ALA A 56 -16.91 34.04 -2.43
N ASP A 57 -18.14 34.19 -1.96
CA ASP A 57 -18.83 35.49 -1.77
C ASP A 57 -18.46 36.21 -0.46
N GLY A 58 -17.58 35.63 0.36
CA GLY A 58 -17.13 36.16 1.65
C GLY A 58 -18.09 35.82 2.81
N SER A 59 -19.20 35.15 2.58
CA SER A 59 -20.09 34.72 3.65
C SER A 59 -19.45 33.59 4.46
N GLN A 60 -19.64 33.62 5.79
CA GLN A 60 -19.15 32.62 6.71
C GLN A 60 -20.28 31.65 7.09
N GLY A 61 -19.98 30.37 7.07
CA GLY A 61 -20.87 29.33 7.53
C GLY A 61 -20.17 28.39 8.54
N SER A 62 -20.97 27.61 9.26
CA SER A 62 -20.51 26.65 10.23
C SER A 62 -20.93 25.23 9.81
N GLY A 63 -20.06 24.25 10.06
CA GLY A 63 -20.29 22.85 9.73
C GLY A 63 -19.90 22.49 8.31
N ILE A 64 -20.74 21.74 7.61
CA ILE A 64 -20.47 21.22 6.26
C ILE A 64 -21.20 22.10 5.24
N PRO A 65 -20.49 22.69 4.25
CA PRO A 65 -21.13 23.51 3.22
C PRO A 65 -22.01 22.65 2.29
N GLN A 66 -23.24 23.10 2.07
CA GLN A 66 -24.20 22.47 1.15
C GLN A 66 -23.98 22.96 -0.29
N LEU A 67 -22.81 22.68 -0.82
CA LEU A 67 -22.42 23.11 -2.16
C LEU A 67 -22.05 21.90 -3.02
N LEU A 68 -22.41 21.98 -4.29
CA LEU A 68 -21.89 21.04 -5.27
C LEU A 68 -20.39 21.29 -5.49
N PRO A 69 -19.62 20.25 -5.78
CA PRO A 69 -18.23 20.41 -6.18
C PRO A 69 -18.12 21.39 -7.36
N GLN A 70 -17.37 22.45 -7.19
CA GLN A 70 -17.14 23.47 -8.23
C GLN A 70 -15.83 23.21 -8.93
N LEU A 71 -15.76 23.59 -10.20
CA LEU A 71 -14.50 23.51 -10.94
C LEU A 71 -13.55 24.57 -10.39
N VAL A 72 -12.44 24.12 -9.82
CA VAL A 72 -11.39 24.96 -9.22
C VAL A 72 -10.05 24.55 -9.81
N LEU A 73 -9.21 25.52 -10.14
CA LEU A 73 -7.83 25.20 -10.52
C LEU A 73 -7.01 24.90 -9.25
N PRO A 74 -6.34 23.74 -9.15
CA PRO A 74 -5.62 23.36 -7.93
C PRO A 74 -4.53 24.33 -7.50
N TRP A 75 -4.00 25.12 -8.42
CA TRP A 75 -2.97 26.15 -8.19
C TRP A 75 -3.53 27.54 -7.95
N ASP A 76 -4.83 27.73 -8.03
CA ASP A 76 -5.51 29.04 -7.88
C ASP A 76 -6.64 28.93 -6.84
N MET A 77 -6.33 28.30 -5.71
CA MET A 77 -7.30 28.17 -4.63
C MET A 77 -7.41 29.47 -3.85
N PRO A 78 -8.63 29.97 -3.56
CA PRO A 78 -8.84 31.14 -2.73
C PRO A 78 -8.18 30.98 -1.35
N GLY A 79 -7.33 31.95 -0.97
CA GLY A 79 -6.59 31.93 0.28
C GLY A 79 -5.29 31.11 0.29
N SER A 80 -4.92 30.55 -0.85
CA SER A 80 -3.63 29.88 -1.02
C SER A 80 -2.57 30.87 -1.48
N SER A 81 -1.43 30.89 -0.81
CA SER A 81 -0.21 31.60 -1.27
C SER A 81 0.64 30.76 -2.23
N PHE A 82 0.10 29.64 -2.71
CA PHE A 82 0.81 28.72 -3.59
C PHE A 82 1.00 29.33 -4.96
N THR A 83 2.27 29.45 -5.38
CA THR A 83 2.64 29.85 -6.74
C THR A 83 3.21 28.65 -7.47
N LEU A 84 2.71 28.39 -8.68
CA LEU A 84 3.24 27.34 -9.54
C LEU A 84 4.64 27.77 -10.02
N SER A 85 5.68 27.30 -9.34
CA SER A 85 7.08 27.54 -9.69
C SER A 85 7.81 26.21 -9.83
N TRP A 86 8.96 26.26 -10.52
CA TRP A 86 9.81 25.07 -10.67
C TRP A 86 10.30 24.53 -9.31
N ASP A 87 10.58 25.43 -8.37
CA ASP A 87 11.02 25.05 -7.03
C ASP A 87 9.90 24.39 -6.21
N SER A 88 8.66 24.91 -6.32
CA SER A 88 7.48 24.28 -5.72
C SER A 88 7.23 22.88 -6.29
N LEU A 89 7.35 22.72 -7.62
CA LEU A 89 7.19 21.41 -8.26
C LEU A 89 8.25 20.42 -7.77
N ARG A 90 9.51 20.86 -7.69
CA ARG A 90 10.62 20.02 -7.22
C ARG A 90 10.46 19.61 -5.76
N ALA A 91 9.96 20.50 -4.93
CA ALA A 91 9.70 20.22 -3.52
C ALA A 91 8.56 19.21 -3.31
N LEU A 92 7.53 19.22 -4.19
CA LEU A 92 6.37 18.32 -4.09
C LEU A 92 6.62 16.92 -4.71
N LEU A 93 7.61 16.78 -5.59
CA LEU A 93 7.88 15.54 -6.33
C LEU A 93 8.09 14.30 -5.42
N PRO A 94 8.88 14.36 -4.33
CA PRO A 94 9.06 13.20 -3.46
C PRO A 94 7.77 12.76 -2.78
N ALA A 95 6.97 13.71 -2.31
CA ALA A 95 5.68 13.44 -1.69
C ALA A 95 4.68 12.85 -2.72
N ALA A 96 4.61 13.44 -3.92
CA ALA A 96 3.77 12.95 -5.01
C ALA A 96 4.15 11.52 -5.42
N PHE A 97 5.44 11.21 -5.52
CA PHE A 97 5.91 9.86 -5.83
C PHE A 97 5.50 8.86 -4.75
N SER A 98 5.70 9.21 -3.47
CA SER A 98 5.34 8.33 -2.35
C SER A 98 3.84 8.09 -2.27
N MET A 99 3.02 9.13 -2.47
CA MET A 99 1.56 9.01 -2.52
C MET A 99 1.10 8.14 -3.72
N ALA A 100 1.72 8.29 -4.88
CA ALA A 100 1.42 7.48 -6.05
C ALA A 100 1.75 6.00 -5.82
N MET A 101 2.93 5.71 -5.24
CA MET A 101 3.34 4.34 -4.91
C MET A 101 2.43 3.72 -3.85
N LEU A 102 2.11 4.46 -2.78
CA LEU A 102 1.18 4.01 -1.76
C LEU A 102 -0.20 3.69 -2.37
N GLY A 103 -0.75 4.62 -3.15
CA GLY A 103 -2.05 4.45 -3.78
C GLY A 103 -2.07 3.26 -4.75
N ALA A 104 -1.02 3.06 -5.52
CA ALA A 104 -0.90 1.92 -6.43
C ALA A 104 -0.86 0.58 -5.67
N ILE A 105 -0.04 0.48 -4.63
CA ILE A 105 0.09 -0.74 -3.82
C ILE A 105 -1.24 -1.05 -3.13
N GLU A 106 -1.87 -0.06 -2.51
CA GLU A 106 -3.14 -0.25 -1.78
C GLU A 106 -4.29 -0.64 -2.71
N SER A 107 -4.39 -0.03 -3.90
CA SER A 107 -5.42 -0.38 -4.88
C SER A 107 -5.23 -1.79 -5.43
N LEU A 108 -4.01 -2.18 -5.78
CA LEU A 108 -3.73 -3.53 -6.25
C LEU A 108 -3.97 -4.58 -5.15
N LEU A 109 -3.60 -4.26 -3.90
CA LEU A 109 -3.89 -5.13 -2.76
C LEU A 109 -5.41 -5.30 -2.57
N CYS A 110 -6.17 -4.20 -2.67
CA CYS A 110 -7.63 -4.25 -2.63
C CYS A 110 -8.20 -5.14 -3.74
N ALA A 111 -7.72 -4.98 -4.97
CA ALA A 111 -8.14 -5.78 -6.12
C ALA A 111 -7.85 -7.27 -5.90
N VAL A 112 -6.67 -7.64 -5.41
CA VAL A 112 -6.32 -9.04 -5.09
C VAL A 112 -7.23 -9.62 -4.00
N VAL A 113 -7.54 -8.85 -2.96
CA VAL A 113 -8.47 -9.29 -1.91
C VAL A 113 -9.86 -9.54 -2.45
N LEU A 114 -10.35 -8.64 -3.33
CA LEU A 114 -11.66 -8.77 -3.97
C LEU A 114 -11.70 -9.95 -4.95
N ASP A 115 -10.65 -10.20 -5.71
CA ASP A 115 -10.52 -11.38 -6.57
C ASP A 115 -10.68 -12.67 -5.75
N GLY A 116 -10.04 -12.73 -4.58
CA GLY A 116 -10.19 -13.87 -3.67
C GLY A 116 -11.62 -14.07 -3.15
N MET A 117 -12.41 -12.98 -3.05
CA MET A 117 -13.81 -13.03 -2.59
C MET A 117 -14.80 -13.36 -3.72
N THR A 118 -14.52 -12.90 -4.94
CA THR A 118 -15.45 -12.99 -6.08
C THR A 118 -15.11 -14.12 -7.05
N GLY A 119 -13.89 -14.67 -6.96
CA GLY A 119 -13.40 -15.69 -7.90
C GLY A 119 -13.05 -15.13 -9.29
N THR A 120 -12.98 -13.81 -9.43
CA THR A 120 -12.60 -13.13 -10.68
C THR A 120 -11.11 -12.79 -10.70
N LYS A 121 -10.61 -12.32 -11.84
CA LYS A 121 -9.27 -11.77 -11.97
C LYS A 121 -9.31 -10.33 -12.48
N HIS A 122 -8.75 -9.41 -11.73
CA HIS A 122 -8.62 -8.02 -12.15
C HIS A 122 -7.52 -7.84 -13.19
N LYS A 123 -7.58 -6.72 -13.92
CA LYS A 123 -6.51 -6.27 -14.82
C LYS A 123 -5.73 -5.14 -14.14
N ALA A 124 -4.59 -5.46 -13.55
CA ALA A 124 -3.78 -4.53 -12.75
C ALA A 124 -3.50 -3.19 -13.45
N ASN A 125 -3.11 -3.22 -14.73
CA ASN A 125 -2.82 -1.99 -15.48
C ASN A 125 -4.08 -1.13 -15.67
N SER A 126 -5.23 -1.74 -15.93
CA SER A 126 -6.49 -0.99 -16.11
C SER A 126 -6.94 -0.35 -14.80
N GLU A 127 -6.75 -1.03 -13.68
CA GLU A 127 -7.04 -0.53 -12.34
C GLU A 127 -6.19 0.71 -12.02
N LEU A 128 -4.87 0.61 -12.22
CA LEU A 128 -3.95 1.73 -11.98
C LEU A 128 -4.22 2.92 -12.89
N VAL A 129 -4.54 2.69 -14.17
CA VAL A 129 -4.89 3.78 -15.11
C VAL A 129 -6.19 4.44 -14.67
N GLY A 130 -7.22 3.66 -14.30
CA GLY A 130 -8.49 4.20 -13.83
C GLY A 130 -8.32 5.07 -12.57
N GLN A 131 -7.55 4.59 -11.60
CA GLN A 131 -7.23 5.35 -10.39
C GLN A 131 -6.42 6.61 -10.70
N GLY A 132 -5.42 6.51 -11.55
CA GLY A 132 -4.61 7.67 -11.97
C GLY A 132 -5.45 8.76 -12.62
N LEU A 133 -6.35 8.40 -13.55
CA LEU A 133 -7.28 9.34 -14.17
C LEU A 133 -8.21 9.97 -13.15
N GLY A 134 -8.76 9.20 -12.22
CA GLY A 134 -9.58 9.72 -11.13
C GLY A 134 -8.84 10.73 -10.27
N ASN A 135 -7.60 10.44 -9.92
CA ASN A 135 -6.75 11.31 -9.10
C ASN A 135 -6.23 12.56 -9.86
N ILE A 136 -6.21 12.55 -11.18
CA ILE A 136 -5.96 13.76 -11.99
C ILE A 136 -7.21 14.65 -12.01
N VAL A 137 -8.39 14.06 -12.11
CA VAL A 137 -9.65 14.83 -12.24
C VAL A 137 -10.13 15.37 -10.89
N ALA A 138 -9.98 14.61 -9.80
CA ALA A 138 -10.50 14.98 -8.48
C ALA A 138 -10.04 16.36 -7.98
N PRO A 139 -8.77 16.78 -8.10
CA PRO A 139 -8.32 18.11 -7.66
C PRO A 139 -9.00 19.28 -8.37
N PHE A 140 -9.42 19.10 -9.62
CA PHE A 140 -10.16 20.15 -10.36
C PHE A 140 -11.58 20.40 -9.80
N PHE A 141 -12.06 19.52 -8.93
CA PHE A 141 -13.31 19.67 -8.21
C PHE A 141 -13.08 19.86 -6.70
N GLY A 142 -11.88 20.31 -6.30
CA GLY A 142 -11.51 20.51 -4.91
C GLY A 142 -11.30 19.21 -4.12
N GLY A 143 -11.24 18.07 -4.79
CA GLY A 143 -10.98 16.79 -4.17
C GLY A 143 -9.50 16.56 -3.86
N ILE A 144 -9.23 15.66 -2.94
CA ILE A 144 -7.88 15.15 -2.64
C ILE A 144 -7.65 13.81 -3.34
N THR A 145 -6.40 13.41 -3.47
CA THR A 145 -6.04 12.09 -3.99
C THR A 145 -6.66 10.97 -3.15
N ALA A 146 -7.17 9.94 -3.81
CA ALA A 146 -7.84 8.83 -3.18
C ALA A 146 -7.28 7.50 -3.67
N THR A 147 -7.44 6.46 -2.86
CA THR A 147 -7.10 5.08 -3.18
C THR A 147 -8.26 4.15 -2.84
N ALA A 148 -8.16 2.89 -3.24
CA ALA A 148 -9.18 1.90 -2.94
C ALA A 148 -9.25 1.59 -1.45
N ALA A 149 -10.47 1.49 -0.90
CA ALA A 149 -10.69 1.17 0.50
C ALA A 149 -11.15 -0.29 0.66
N ILE A 150 -10.24 -1.16 1.08
CA ILE A 150 -10.47 -2.62 1.21
C ILE A 150 -11.74 -2.93 2.01
N ALA A 151 -11.92 -2.31 3.18
CA ALA A 151 -13.05 -2.57 4.04
C ALA A 151 -14.41 -2.22 3.41
N ARG A 152 -14.50 -1.06 2.73
CA ARG A 152 -15.71 -0.64 2.03
C ARG A 152 -16.00 -1.50 0.81
N SER A 153 -14.98 -1.80 0.02
CA SER A 153 -15.10 -2.65 -1.17
C SER A 153 -15.52 -4.07 -0.80
N ALA A 154 -14.91 -4.67 0.24
CA ALA A 154 -15.31 -5.97 0.75
C ALA A 154 -16.73 -5.97 1.32
N ALA A 155 -17.16 -4.92 2.01
CA ALA A 155 -18.54 -4.78 2.49
C ALA A 155 -19.53 -4.70 1.32
N ASN A 156 -19.20 -3.96 0.26
CA ASN A 156 -20.02 -3.83 -0.94
C ASN A 156 -20.20 -5.19 -1.65
N VAL A 157 -19.12 -5.96 -1.81
CA VAL A 157 -19.17 -7.32 -2.38
C VAL A 157 -20.01 -8.26 -1.50
N ARG A 158 -19.83 -8.23 -0.17
CA ARG A 158 -20.64 -9.02 0.77
C ARG A 158 -22.13 -8.66 0.73
N ALA A 159 -22.45 -7.41 0.42
CA ALA A 159 -23.82 -6.95 0.23
C ALA A 159 -24.43 -7.39 -1.11
N GLY A 160 -23.67 -8.05 -1.97
CA GLY A 160 -24.13 -8.58 -3.25
C GLY A 160 -23.84 -7.71 -4.45
N ALA A 161 -22.92 -6.75 -4.36
CA ALA A 161 -22.53 -5.96 -5.51
C ALA A 161 -21.77 -6.81 -6.53
N THR A 162 -22.24 -6.77 -7.78
CA THR A 162 -21.68 -7.53 -8.92
C THR A 162 -21.10 -6.63 -10.01
N SER A 163 -21.23 -5.33 -9.88
CA SER A 163 -20.92 -4.36 -10.94
C SER A 163 -20.36 -3.05 -10.38
N PRO A 164 -19.48 -2.35 -11.12
CA PRO A 164 -18.97 -1.01 -10.78
C PRO A 164 -20.08 0.05 -10.59
N VAL A 165 -21.28 -0.19 -11.13
CA VAL A 165 -22.44 0.69 -10.98
C VAL A 165 -22.77 0.93 -9.51
N SER A 166 -22.52 -0.04 -8.63
CA SER A 166 -22.68 0.13 -7.18
C SER A 166 -21.82 1.27 -6.62
N ALA A 167 -20.58 1.43 -7.09
CA ALA A 167 -19.71 2.52 -6.68
C ALA A 167 -20.19 3.87 -7.21
N VAL A 168 -20.73 3.92 -8.43
CA VAL A 168 -21.32 5.15 -9.01
C VAL A 168 -22.54 5.57 -8.20
N ILE A 169 -23.46 4.65 -7.89
CA ILE A 169 -24.62 4.91 -7.05
C ILE A 169 -24.19 5.40 -5.67
N HIS A 170 -23.18 4.78 -5.07
CA HIS A 170 -22.63 5.23 -3.79
C HIS A 170 -22.12 6.67 -3.85
N SER A 171 -21.39 7.05 -4.89
CA SER A 171 -20.89 8.42 -5.08
C SER A 171 -22.05 9.43 -5.24
N LEU A 172 -23.08 9.09 -5.99
CA LEU A 172 -24.28 9.91 -6.15
C LEU A 172 -25.04 10.08 -4.82
N LEU A 173 -25.16 9.00 -4.04
CA LEU A 173 -25.77 9.06 -2.70
C LEU A 173 -24.96 9.93 -1.74
N VAL A 174 -23.63 9.91 -1.82
CA VAL A 174 -22.78 10.80 -1.01
C VAL A 174 -23.00 12.28 -1.39
N ILE A 175 -23.06 12.60 -2.67
CA ILE A 175 -23.36 13.96 -3.14
C ILE A 175 -24.77 14.39 -2.67
N MET A 176 -25.76 13.53 -2.81
CA MET A 176 -27.13 13.80 -2.34
C MET A 176 -27.16 14.01 -0.81
N ALA A 177 -26.43 13.18 -0.06
CA ALA A 177 -26.30 13.33 1.38
C ALA A 177 -25.62 14.65 1.77
N LEU A 178 -24.58 15.05 1.03
CA LEU A 178 -23.93 16.34 1.23
C LEU A 178 -24.90 17.51 1.06
N LEU A 179 -25.76 17.46 0.06
CA LEU A 179 -26.72 18.54 -0.22
C LEU A 179 -27.90 18.59 0.76
N ILE A 180 -28.39 17.43 1.19
CA ILE A 180 -29.64 17.33 1.98
C ILE A 180 -29.33 17.12 3.47
N LEU A 181 -28.36 16.26 3.81
CA LEU A 181 -28.09 15.87 5.19
C LEU A 181 -26.95 16.66 5.84
N ALA A 182 -26.27 17.56 5.14
CA ALA A 182 -25.18 18.35 5.73
C ALA A 182 -25.56 19.09 7.03
N PRO A 183 -26.75 19.73 7.18
CA PRO A 183 -27.15 20.31 8.44
C PRO A 183 -27.25 19.27 9.57
N LEU A 184 -27.80 18.08 9.26
CA LEU A 184 -27.93 17.01 10.23
C LEU A 184 -26.55 16.44 10.63
N LEU A 185 -25.65 16.30 9.66
CA LEU A 185 -24.27 15.84 9.89
C LEU A 185 -23.47 16.85 10.72
N SER A 186 -23.78 18.15 10.62
CA SER A 186 -23.14 19.19 11.43
C SER A 186 -23.44 19.05 12.94
N TRP A 187 -24.49 18.34 13.30
CA TRP A 187 -24.84 18.05 14.71
C TRP A 187 -24.09 16.84 15.28
N LEU A 188 -23.30 16.13 14.48
CA LEU A 188 -22.55 14.98 14.96
C LEU A 188 -21.49 15.41 15.99
N PRO A 189 -21.44 14.76 17.18
CA PRO A 189 -20.43 15.06 18.17
C PRO A 189 -19.06 14.53 17.75
N LEU A 190 -18.02 15.36 17.86
CA LEU A 190 -16.64 14.99 17.49
C LEU A 190 -16.13 13.82 18.33
N SER A 191 -16.56 13.72 19.58
CA SER A 191 -16.23 12.57 20.45
C SER A 191 -16.77 11.24 19.91
N ALA A 192 -17.93 11.26 19.24
CA ALA A 192 -18.50 10.09 18.59
C ALA A 192 -17.70 9.70 17.34
N MET A 193 -17.30 10.67 16.55
CA MET A 193 -16.44 10.44 15.38
C MET A 193 -15.07 9.91 15.79
N ALA A 194 -14.48 10.46 16.85
CA ALA A 194 -13.22 9.98 17.39
C ALA A 194 -13.31 8.49 17.83
N ALA A 195 -14.40 8.09 18.48
CA ALA A 195 -14.63 6.70 18.84
C ALA A 195 -14.72 5.78 17.62
N LEU A 196 -15.41 6.21 16.56
CA LEU A 196 -15.47 5.48 15.30
C LEU A 196 -14.09 5.35 14.64
N LEU A 197 -13.33 6.43 14.60
CA LEU A 197 -11.96 6.41 14.04
C LEU A 197 -11.04 5.48 14.81
N LEU A 198 -11.12 5.45 16.15
CA LEU A 198 -10.36 4.50 16.97
C LEU A 198 -10.72 3.04 16.65
N MET A 199 -12.01 2.74 16.48
CA MET A 199 -12.45 1.40 16.08
C MET A 199 -12.01 1.02 14.67
N VAL A 200 -12.06 1.97 13.74
CA VAL A 200 -11.55 1.77 12.38
C VAL A 200 -10.04 1.52 12.41
N ALA A 201 -9.28 2.35 13.14
CA ALA A 201 -7.84 2.16 13.30
C ALA A 201 -7.50 0.80 13.91
N TRP A 202 -8.23 0.37 14.94
CA TRP A 202 -8.07 -0.97 15.52
C TRP A 202 -8.32 -2.09 14.50
N ASN A 203 -9.41 -1.99 13.75
CA ASN A 203 -9.74 -2.99 12.73
C ASN A 203 -8.74 -2.98 11.56
N MET A 204 -8.22 -1.81 11.18
CA MET A 204 -7.22 -1.67 10.13
C MET A 204 -5.81 -2.09 10.56
N SER A 205 -5.51 -2.08 11.85
CA SER A 205 -4.17 -2.44 12.35
C SER A 205 -3.78 -3.88 12.02
N GLU A 206 -4.77 -4.76 11.76
CA GLU A 206 -4.57 -6.19 11.47
C GLU A 206 -3.54 -6.86 12.40
N ALA A 207 -3.55 -6.49 13.68
CA ALA A 207 -2.57 -6.93 14.69
C ALA A 207 -2.34 -8.45 14.68
N HIS A 208 -3.38 -9.24 14.40
CA HIS A 208 -3.27 -10.69 14.23
C HIS A 208 -2.31 -11.09 13.09
N LYS A 209 -2.37 -10.39 11.96
CA LYS A 209 -1.50 -10.66 10.82
C LYS A 209 -0.06 -10.26 11.13
N VAL A 210 0.14 -9.12 11.80
CA VAL A 210 1.46 -8.67 12.25
C VAL A 210 2.09 -9.68 13.19
N VAL A 211 1.36 -10.17 14.21
CA VAL A 211 1.86 -11.21 15.13
C VAL A 211 2.18 -12.52 14.40
N ASN A 212 1.34 -12.94 13.45
CA ASN A 212 1.60 -14.13 12.64
C ASN A 212 2.83 -13.96 11.75
N LEU A 213 3.03 -12.78 11.16
CA LEU A 213 4.18 -12.46 10.36
C LEU A 213 5.47 -12.52 11.20
N LEU A 214 5.48 -11.91 12.39
CA LEU A 214 6.60 -11.95 13.33
C LEU A 214 6.99 -13.38 13.73
N ARG A 215 6.04 -14.32 13.73
CA ARG A 215 6.29 -15.72 14.13
C ARG A 215 6.70 -16.63 12.97
N ARG A 216 6.32 -16.31 11.73
CA ARG A 216 6.43 -17.24 10.58
C ARG A 216 7.24 -16.70 9.41
N ALA A 217 7.40 -15.38 9.29
CA ALA A 217 8.11 -14.80 8.16
C ALA A 217 9.64 -14.98 8.27
N PRO A 218 10.34 -14.97 7.16
CA PRO A 218 11.80 -14.87 7.14
C PRO A 218 12.29 -13.65 7.90
N LYS A 219 13.46 -13.77 8.53
CA LYS A 219 14.05 -12.67 9.33
C LYS A 219 14.20 -11.36 8.55
N ASP A 220 14.53 -11.46 7.27
CA ASP A 220 14.70 -10.30 6.38
C ASP A 220 13.39 -9.50 6.24
N ASP A 221 12.27 -10.19 6.03
CA ASP A 221 10.94 -9.56 5.89
C ASP A 221 10.48 -8.93 7.21
N ILE A 222 10.80 -9.56 8.36
CA ILE A 222 10.53 -9.02 9.70
C ILE A 222 11.33 -7.74 9.92
N ILE A 223 12.61 -7.70 9.55
CA ILE A 223 13.47 -6.53 9.69
C ILE A 223 12.91 -5.36 8.87
N VAL A 224 12.55 -5.59 7.60
CA VAL A 224 11.94 -4.55 6.76
C VAL A 224 10.67 -4.02 7.39
N MET A 225 9.77 -4.89 7.84
CA MET A 225 8.53 -4.50 8.48
C MET A 225 8.77 -3.64 9.73
N LEU A 226 9.68 -4.05 10.62
CA LEU A 226 9.97 -3.31 11.85
C LEU A 226 10.62 -1.95 11.57
N ILE A 227 11.54 -1.88 10.60
CA ILE A 227 12.18 -0.62 10.18
C ILE A 227 11.11 0.31 9.60
N CYS A 228 10.28 -0.15 8.65
CA CYS A 228 9.23 0.66 8.06
C CYS A 228 8.24 1.17 9.10
N MET A 229 7.80 0.30 10.01
CA MET A 229 6.88 0.68 11.10
C MET A 229 7.50 1.73 12.03
N SER A 230 8.77 1.55 12.40
CA SER A 230 9.48 2.51 13.24
C SER A 230 9.66 3.86 12.55
N LEU A 231 10.04 3.86 11.27
CA LEU A 231 10.19 5.09 10.48
C LEU A 231 8.87 5.83 10.29
N THR A 232 7.76 5.08 10.09
CA THR A 232 6.43 5.69 9.98
C THR A 232 6.01 6.40 11.26
N VAL A 233 6.35 5.85 12.43
CA VAL A 233 5.98 6.42 13.73
C VAL A 233 6.92 7.56 14.14
N LEU A 234 8.22 7.43 13.89
CA LEU A 234 9.25 8.38 14.35
C LEU A 234 9.45 9.58 13.41
N PHE A 235 9.20 9.39 12.13
CA PHE A 235 9.39 10.43 11.11
C PHE A 235 8.07 10.66 10.37
N ASP A 236 7.96 10.11 9.15
CA ASP A 236 6.74 10.14 8.38
C ASP A 236 6.64 8.92 7.42
N MET A 237 5.47 8.78 6.81
CA MET A 237 5.16 7.69 5.90
C MET A 237 5.98 7.76 4.59
N VAL A 238 6.34 8.96 4.13
CA VAL A 238 7.11 9.16 2.87
C VAL A 238 8.51 8.57 3.01
N ILE A 239 9.18 8.88 4.12
CA ILE A 239 10.50 8.33 4.46
C ILE A 239 10.42 6.81 4.63
N ALA A 240 9.42 6.33 5.36
CA ALA A 240 9.24 4.90 5.60
C ALA A 240 9.06 4.10 4.30
N ILE A 241 8.23 4.59 3.37
CA ILE A 241 8.00 3.95 2.06
C ILE A 241 9.29 3.97 1.23
N SER A 242 9.97 5.11 1.16
CA SER A 242 11.19 5.25 0.36
C SER A 242 12.29 4.30 0.84
N VAL A 243 12.56 4.27 2.15
CA VAL A 243 13.53 3.35 2.75
C VAL A 243 13.08 1.91 2.62
N GLY A 244 11.79 1.63 2.81
CA GLY A 244 11.21 0.30 2.69
C GLY A 244 11.38 -0.30 1.30
N ILE A 245 11.12 0.47 0.24
CA ILE A 245 11.29 0.02 -1.14
C ILE A 245 12.76 -0.30 -1.43
N VAL A 246 13.69 0.58 -1.03
CA VAL A 246 15.12 0.36 -1.24
C VAL A 246 15.58 -0.89 -0.49
N LEU A 247 15.24 -1.01 0.78
CA LEU A 247 15.64 -2.14 1.62
C LEU A 247 15.05 -3.47 1.11
N ALA A 248 13.76 -3.48 0.77
CA ALA A 248 13.10 -4.66 0.19
C ALA A 248 13.73 -5.07 -1.13
N SER A 249 14.09 -4.11 -1.99
CA SER A 249 14.78 -4.37 -3.26
C SER A 249 16.16 -4.98 -3.06
N LEU A 250 16.94 -4.46 -2.11
CA LEU A 250 18.26 -5.01 -1.77
C LEU A 250 18.18 -6.44 -1.22
N LEU A 251 17.24 -6.68 -0.31
CA LEU A 251 17.03 -8.03 0.26
C LEU A 251 16.50 -9.02 -0.79
N PHE A 252 15.65 -8.55 -1.69
CA PHE A 252 15.17 -9.35 -2.82
C PHE A 252 16.31 -9.72 -3.78
N MET A 253 17.19 -8.77 -4.15
CA MET A 253 18.38 -9.06 -4.96
C MET A 253 19.29 -10.08 -4.27
N ARG A 254 19.53 -9.92 -2.97
CA ARG A 254 20.32 -10.88 -2.19
C ARG A 254 19.70 -12.28 -2.21
N ARG A 255 18.37 -12.38 -2.01
CA ARG A 255 17.65 -13.66 -2.05
C ARG A 255 17.75 -14.34 -3.42
N ILE A 256 17.61 -13.57 -4.51
CA ILE A 256 17.75 -14.08 -5.87
C ILE A 256 19.20 -14.54 -6.13
N ALA A 257 20.21 -13.77 -5.68
CA ALA A 257 21.60 -14.14 -5.81
C ALA A 257 21.91 -15.49 -5.13
N GLN A 258 21.30 -15.74 -3.97
CA GLN A 258 21.46 -17.02 -3.24
C GLN A 258 20.78 -18.22 -3.93
N MET A 259 19.85 -17.98 -4.85
CA MET A 259 19.25 -19.06 -5.66
C MET A 259 20.17 -19.55 -6.77
N THR A 260 21.16 -18.76 -7.14
CA THR A 260 22.14 -19.12 -8.17
C THR A 260 23.20 -20.04 -7.56
N ARG A 261 23.30 -21.23 -8.11
CA ARG A 261 24.18 -22.30 -7.57
C ARG A 261 24.71 -23.22 -8.66
N LEU A 262 25.82 -23.89 -8.35
CA LEU A 262 26.35 -24.97 -9.13
C LEU A 262 25.80 -26.32 -8.66
N SER A 263 25.26 -27.10 -9.56
CA SER A 263 24.76 -28.45 -9.29
C SER A 263 25.58 -29.47 -10.11
N PRO A 264 26.10 -30.52 -9.48
CA PRO A 264 26.70 -31.59 -10.22
C PRO A 264 25.68 -32.31 -11.10
N VAL A 265 26.07 -32.69 -12.28
CA VAL A 265 25.23 -33.49 -13.19
C VAL A 265 25.69 -34.94 -13.07
N ASN A 266 24.78 -35.83 -12.70
CA ASN A 266 25.05 -37.27 -12.65
C ASN A 266 25.22 -37.83 -14.08
N VAL A 267 26.44 -37.85 -14.54
CA VAL A 267 26.85 -38.47 -15.81
C VAL A 267 28.10 -39.31 -15.51
N GLU A 268 28.15 -40.51 -16.02
CA GLU A 268 29.35 -41.32 -15.93
C GLU A 268 30.46 -40.69 -16.79
N VAL A 269 31.41 -40.05 -16.13
CA VAL A 269 32.58 -39.40 -16.75
C VAL A 269 33.84 -39.80 -16.01
N PRO A 270 35.01 -39.78 -16.66
CA PRO A 270 36.29 -39.99 -16.00
C PRO A 270 36.51 -39.05 -14.81
N ASP A 271 37.32 -39.50 -13.83
CA ASP A 271 37.57 -38.73 -12.59
C ASP A 271 38.23 -37.36 -12.81
N ASP A 272 38.84 -37.14 -13.95
CA ASP A 272 39.49 -35.90 -14.36
C ASP A 272 38.53 -34.92 -15.05
N VAL A 273 37.25 -35.31 -15.26
CA VAL A 273 36.21 -34.50 -15.90
C VAL A 273 35.18 -34.09 -14.86
N LEU A 274 34.83 -32.81 -14.84
CA LEU A 274 33.79 -32.26 -13.95
C LEU A 274 32.65 -31.65 -14.79
N VAL A 275 31.44 -32.17 -14.62
CA VAL A 275 30.24 -31.64 -15.29
C VAL A 275 29.35 -30.95 -14.27
N LEU A 276 29.20 -29.64 -14.43
CA LEU A 276 28.38 -28.82 -13.56
C LEU A 276 27.30 -28.13 -14.36
N ARG A 277 26.11 -27.99 -13.75
CA ARG A 277 25.02 -27.18 -14.27
C ARG A 277 24.91 -25.91 -13.45
N VAL A 278 24.87 -24.75 -14.12
CA VAL A 278 24.56 -23.47 -13.53
C VAL A 278 23.05 -23.34 -13.43
N ILE A 279 22.54 -23.16 -12.25
CA ILE A 279 21.09 -23.04 -11.97
C ILE A 279 20.83 -21.66 -11.38
N GLY A 280 19.85 -20.95 -11.94
CA GLY A 280 19.40 -19.64 -11.47
C GLY A 280 19.90 -18.47 -12.32
N PRO A 281 19.40 -17.25 -12.05
CA PRO A 281 19.76 -16.05 -12.81
C PRO A 281 21.20 -15.61 -12.51
N LEU A 282 22.00 -15.48 -13.53
CA LEU A 282 23.39 -15.04 -13.42
C LEU A 282 23.52 -13.55 -13.72
N PHE A 283 23.59 -12.76 -12.68
CA PHE A 283 23.74 -11.31 -12.72
C PHE A 283 24.86 -10.86 -11.78
N PHE A 284 25.23 -9.58 -11.84
CA PHE A 284 26.40 -9.03 -11.15
C PHE A 284 26.52 -9.47 -9.68
N ALA A 285 25.40 -9.50 -8.92
CA ALA A 285 25.43 -9.83 -7.50
C ALA A 285 25.60 -11.34 -7.20
N ALA A 286 25.26 -12.21 -8.14
CA ALA A 286 25.38 -13.67 -8.01
C ALA A 286 26.68 -14.22 -8.60
N ALA A 287 27.22 -13.54 -9.61
CA ALA A 287 28.31 -14.05 -10.45
C ALA A 287 29.61 -14.25 -9.68
N GLU A 288 30.00 -13.30 -8.83
CA GLU A 288 31.27 -13.41 -8.07
C GLU A 288 31.27 -14.60 -7.11
N GLY A 289 30.16 -14.81 -6.39
CA GLY A 289 30.02 -15.97 -5.50
C GLY A 289 30.01 -17.29 -6.23
N LEU A 290 29.31 -17.35 -7.38
CA LEU A 290 29.27 -18.57 -8.22
C LEU A 290 30.64 -18.93 -8.77
N PHE A 291 31.36 -17.95 -9.34
CA PHE A 291 32.69 -18.24 -9.93
C PHE A 291 33.78 -18.49 -8.88
N SER A 292 33.63 -17.96 -7.67
CA SER A 292 34.47 -18.30 -6.52
C SER A 292 34.26 -19.76 -6.10
N ASP A 293 32.99 -20.21 -6.00
CA ASP A 293 32.67 -21.63 -5.73
C ASP A 293 33.15 -22.53 -6.87
N LEU A 294 32.99 -22.13 -8.13
CA LEU A 294 33.48 -22.83 -9.28
C LEU A 294 35.01 -23.00 -9.21
N ALA A 295 35.74 -21.91 -8.90
CA ALA A 295 37.21 -21.97 -8.79
C ALA A 295 37.70 -23.00 -7.77
N SER A 296 37.00 -23.16 -6.65
CA SER A 296 37.32 -24.15 -5.62
C SER A 296 37.08 -25.59 -6.10
N ARG A 297 36.07 -25.81 -6.95
CA ARG A 297 35.67 -27.15 -7.42
C ARG A 297 36.46 -27.65 -8.60
N ILE A 298 37.06 -26.77 -9.39
CA ILE A 298 37.86 -27.16 -10.59
C ILE A 298 39.30 -27.54 -10.28
N ALA A 299 39.74 -27.33 -9.03
CA ALA A 299 41.10 -27.68 -8.63
C ALA A 299 41.38 -29.18 -8.88
N GLY A 300 42.43 -29.47 -9.66
CA GLY A 300 42.82 -30.82 -9.99
C GLY A 300 42.01 -31.50 -11.11
N LYS A 301 41.06 -30.80 -11.75
CA LYS A 301 40.30 -31.32 -12.89
C LYS A 301 40.91 -30.86 -14.21
N ARG A 302 41.00 -31.78 -15.17
CA ARG A 302 41.55 -31.50 -16.50
C ARG A 302 40.52 -30.87 -17.45
N ILE A 303 39.25 -31.30 -17.36
CA ILE A 303 38.18 -30.84 -18.20
C ILE A 303 36.98 -30.40 -17.31
N VAL A 304 36.47 -29.22 -17.57
CA VAL A 304 35.27 -28.71 -16.88
C VAL A 304 34.20 -28.36 -17.91
N VAL A 305 33.04 -28.99 -17.79
CA VAL A 305 31.88 -28.75 -18.66
C VAL A 305 30.83 -28.01 -17.86
N LEU A 306 30.47 -26.79 -18.29
CA LEU A 306 29.41 -25.98 -17.69
C LEU A 306 28.16 -26.04 -18.58
N LYS A 307 27.05 -26.52 -18.02
CA LYS A 307 25.74 -26.49 -18.65
C LYS A 307 24.98 -25.25 -18.24
N TRP A 308 24.52 -24.47 -19.21
CA TRP A 308 23.83 -23.18 -19.03
C TRP A 308 22.32 -23.24 -19.29
N ASP A 309 21.80 -24.43 -19.53
CA ASP A 309 20.39 -24.68 -19.86
C ASP A 309 19.39 -24.25 -18.79
N ALA A 310 19.84 -24.07 -17.54
CA ALA A 310 19.04 -23.64 -16.41
C ALA A 310 19.32 -22.19 -15.95
N VAL A 311 19.92 -21.37 -16.82
CA VAL A 311 20.17 -19.93 -16.58
C VAL A 311 19.12 -19.12 -17.32
N PRO A 312 18.07 -18.62 -16.64
CA PRO A 312 16.99 -17.89 -17.30
C PRO A 312 17.38 -16.47 -17.73
N VAL A 313 18.32 -15.86 -17.04
CA VAL A 313 18.79 -14.49 -17.28
C VAL A 313 20.29 -14.42 -17.09
N LEU A 314 20.97 -13.78 -18.04
CA LEU A 314 22.40 -13.43 -17.98
C LEU A 314 22.50 -11.93 -18.29
N ASP A 315 23.01 -11.14 -17.36
CA ASP A 315 23.27 -9.71 -17.58
C ASP A 315 24.73 -9.43 -17.97
N ALA A 316 25.03 -8.17 -18.30
CA ALA A 316 26.37 -7.75 -18.68
C ALA A 316 27.40 -8.00 -17.55
N GLY A 317 27.00 -7.83 -16.28
CA GLY A 317 27.85 -8.07 -15.12
C GLY A 317 28.18 -9.55 -14.92
N GLY A 318 27.20 -10.43 -15.12
CA GLY A 318 27.38 -11.88 -15.11
C GLY A 318 28.31 -12.36 -16.23
N LEU A 319 28.14 -11.80 -17.44
CA LEU A 319 28.99 -12.10 -18.57
C LEU A 319 30.46 -11.65 -18.35
N ASP A 320 30.66 -10.43 -17.85
CA ASP A 320 31.97 -9.89 -17.54
C ASP A 320 32.68 -10.70 -16.45
N ALA A 321 31.95 -11.09 -15.41
CA ALA A 321 32.48 -11.97 -14.35
C ALA A 321 32.90 -13.34 -14.91
N PHE A 322 32.10 -13.91 -15.82
CA PHE A 322 32.46 -15.14 -16.53
C PHE A 322 33.73 -14.98 -17.37
N GLN A 323 33.82 -13.92 -18.15
CA GLN A 323 35.00 -13.62 -18.98
C GLN A 323 36.26 -13.45 -18.11
N ARG A 324 36.15 -12.71 -17.01
CA ARG A 324 37.28 -12.58 -16.04
C ARG A 324 37.65 -13.90 -15.40
N PHE A 325 36.70 -14.76 -15.08
CA PHE A 325 36.96 -16.07 -14.56
C PHE A 325 37.73 -16.92 -15.56
N VAL A 326 37.28 -17.04 -16.82
CA VAL A 326 37.92 -17.76 -17.91
C VAL A 326 39.34 -17.21 -18.19
N ALA A 327 39.53 -15.88 -18.11
CA ALA A 327 40.83 -15.26 -18.31
C ALA A 327 41.88 -15.64 -17.24
N ARG A 328 41.45 -16.04 -16.06
CA ARG A 328 42.33 -16.48 -14.93
C ARG A 328 42.70 -17.96 -14.97
N LEU A 329 42.07 -18.73 -15.84
CA LEU A 329 42.39 -20.15 -15.96
C LEU A 329 43.77 -20.35 -16.63
N PRO A 330 44.62 -21.26 -16.10
CA PRO A 330 46.01 -21.40 -16.57
C PRO A 330 46.14 -22.02 -17.97
N ASP A 331 45.15 -22.74 -18.47
CA ASP A 331 45.17 -23.35 -19.80
C ASP A 331 43.88 -23.10 -20.56
N ARG A 332 44.00 -22.37 -21.70
CA ARG A 332 42.85 -21.81 -22.43
C ARG A 332 42.56 -22.61 -23.72
N LYS A 333 41.88 -23.72 -23.62
CA LYS A 333 41.18 -24.28 -24.78
C LYS A 333 39.67 -24.28 -24.46
N SER A 334 39.00 -23.16 -24.72
CA SER A 334 37.54 -23.10 -24.70
C SER A 334 37.02 -23.55 -26.07
N THR A 335 36.33 -24.66 -26.10
CA THR A 335 35.48 -25.07 -27.22
C THR A 335 34.04 -24.65 -26.90
N ARG A 336 33.38 -23.97 -27.86
CA ARG A 336 31.96 -23.58 -27.79
C ARG A 336 31.05 -24.78 -27.82
#